data_06ba281e73f3d58b2248f1055f180195
#
_entry.id   06ba281e73f3d58b2248f1055f180195
#
_cell.length_a   1.000
_cell.length_b   1.000
_cell.length_c   1.000
_cell.angle_alpha   90.00
_cell.angle_beta   90.00
_cell.angle_gamma   90.00
#
_symmetry.space_group_name_H-M   'P 1'
#
loop_
_entity.id
_entity.type
_entity.pdbx_description
1 polymer ?
#
loop_
_entity_poly.entity_id
_entity_poly.type
_entity_poly.pdbx_seq_one_letter_code
_entity_poly.pdbx_strand_id
1 'polypeptide(L)'
;PIVNLFKLHGSVSWKYVNDKNNKPYEIKVEYFETEGNYPENLIKEVSNEEIENAKETIKNNEDLKNKIKEVKNELFEKFALIFPEKNKFENTLYQEFYYQNLRQLSYELEKQNSILIVFGFSFADEHIAEIVKRACNNPTLNIYIFCYSLNTKNEILNNLKLEEFPSNIKTILPEDNGNIDFKIFLKKLFEVNSKIESDNNEQ
;
A
#
# COMPACT_ATOMS: atom_id res chain seq x y z
N PRO A 1 21.10 6.55 -6.09
CA PRO A 1 19.87 6.72 -5.33
C PRO A 1 19.53 5.42 -4.60
N ILE A 2 19.04 5.54 -3.36
CA ILE A 2 18.56 4.42 -2.56
C ILE A 2 17.05 4.41 -2.66
N VAL A 3 16.47 3.27 -3.05
CA VAL A 3 15.02 3.06 -3.08
C VAL A 3 14.64 2.22 -1.87
N ASN A 4 13.77 2.77 -1.00
CA ASN A 4 13.23 2.07 0.15
C ASN A 4 11.78 1.66 -0.15
N LEU A 5 11.47 0.38 0.00
CA LEU A 5 10.10 -0.15 -0.12
C LEU A 5 9.58 -0.52 1.28
N PHE A 6 8.57 0.21 1.76
CA PHE A 6 7.93 -0.06 3.04
C PHE A 6 6.63 -0.83 2.84
N LYS A 7 6.53 -1.99 3.48
CA LYS A 7 5.30 -2.81 3.51
C LYS A 7 4.56 -2.53 4.83
N LEU A 8 3.87 -1.40 4.88
CA LEU A 8 3.30 -0.85 6.12
C LEU A 8 2.21 -1.75 6.76
N HIS A 9 1.58 -2.61 5.97
CA HIS A 9 0.55 -3.54 6.45
C HIS A 9 0.98 -5.01 6.33
N GLY A 10 2.29 -5.25 6.24
CA GLY A 10 2.83 -6.59 6.10
C GLY A 10 2.91 -7.08 4.66
N SER A 11 3.18 -8.35 4.51
CA SER A 11 3.35 -9.00 3.21
C SER A 11 3.00 -10.48 3.30
N VAL A 12 2.46 -11.03 2.23
CA VAL A 12 2.25 -12.48 2.09
C VAL A 12 3.54 -13.30 2.18
N SER A 13 4.70 -12.65 1.98
CA SER A 13 6.00 -13.27 2.16
C SER A 13 6.51 -13.21 3.60
N TRP A 14 5.76 -12.61 4.52
CA TRP A 14 6.11 -12.50 5.93
C TRP A 14 5.33 -13.50 6.76
N LYS A 15 6.05 -14.30 7.54
CA LYS A 15 5.47 -15.26 8.46
C LYS A 15 5.91 -14.98 9.88
N TYR A 16 4.99 -15.19 10.82
CA TYR A 16 5.34 -15.20 12.23
C TYR A 16 6.14 -16.48 12.55
N VAL A 17 7.27 -16.33 13.20
CA VAL A 17 8.00 -17.44 13.79
C VAL A 17 7.55 -17.54 15.24
N ASN A 18 6.79 -18.61 15.56
CA ASN A 18 6.41 -18.91 16.93
C ASN A 18 7.66 -19.35 17.71
N ASP A 19 8.22 -18.48 18.52
CA ASP A 19 9.15 -18.92 19.57
C ASP A 19 8.33 -19.50 20.73
N LYS A 20 8.65 -20.76 21.10
CA LYS A 20 7.99 -21.49 22.19
C LYS A 20 8.16 -20.82 23.57
N ASN A 21 8.87 -19.70 23.65
CA ASN A 21 9.25 -19.02 24.90
C ASN A 21 8.57 -17.66 25.13
N ASN A 22 7.41 -17.37 24.53
CA ASN A 22 6.67 -16.10 24.74
C ASN A 22 7.46 -14.81 24.45
N LYS A 23 8.49 -14.86 23.62
CA LYS A 23 9.15 -13.64 23.13
C LYS A 23 8.32 -12.98 22.02
N PRO A 24 8.46 -11.66 21.82
CA PRO A 24 7.77 -10.96 20.74
C PRO A 24 8.01 -11.67 19.42
N TYR A 25 6.95 -11.81 18.63
CA TYR A 25 6.96 -12.54 17.35
C TYR A 25 8.09 -12.07 16.46
N GLU A 26 8.97 -12.97 16.07
CA GLU A 26 9.95 -12.72 15.04
C GLU A 26 9.27 -12.84 13.66
N ILE A 27 9.47 -11.88 12.78
CA ILE A 27 8.96 -11.95 11.42
C ILE A 27 10.08 -12.47 10.52
N LYS A 28 9.84 -13.63 9.92
CA LYS A 28 10.73 -14.20 8.92
C LYS A 28 10.19 -13.89 7.53
N VAL A 29 11.06 -13.39 6.67
CA VAL A 29 10.75 -13.22 5.23
C VAL A 29 11.03 -14.55 4.53
N GLU A 30 10.00 -15.19 4.01
CA GLU A 30 10.13 -16.34 3.15
C GLU A 30 9.89 -15.93 1.69
N TYR A 31 10.88 -16.17 0.85
CA TYR A 31 10.69 -16.03 -0.59
C TYR A 31 9.99 -17.30 -1.08
N PHE A 32 8.84 -17.14 -1.71
CA PHE A 32 8.25 -18.24 -2.48
C PHE A 32 9.14 -18.43 -3.70
N GLU A 33 9.93 -19.49 -3.73
CA GLU A 33 10.55 -19.94 -4.97
C GLU A 33 9.42 -20.38 -5.90
N THR A 34 9.28 -19.65 -6.99
CA THR A 34 8.27 -19.92 -8.02
C THR A 34 8.75 -21.01 -8.98
N GLU A 35 9.34 -22.09 -8.47
CA GLU A 35 9.55 -23.31 -9.23
C GLU A 35 8.24 -24.11 -9.29
N GLY A 36 7.27 -23.57 -9.96
CA GLY A 36 6.03 -24.26 -10.18
C GLY A 36 5.25 -23.60 -11.31
N ASN A 37 4.81 -24.41 -12.26
CA ASN A 37 3.77 -24.02 -13.19
C ASN A 37 2.55 -23.60 -12.35
N TYR A 38 2.40 -22.31 -12.09
CA TYR A 38 1.12 -21.80 -11.61
C TYR A 38 0.09 -22.15 -12.67
N PRO A 39 -1.00 -22.84 -12.33
CA PRO A 39 -2.06 -23.03 -13.30
C PRO A 39 -2.48 -21.65 -13.80
N GLU A 40 -2.54 -21.47 -15.11
CA GLU A 40 -2.90 -20.22 -15.77
C GLU A 40 -4.20 -19.57 -15.26
N ASN A 41 -4.97 -20.32 -14.48
CA ASN A 41 -6.26 -19.95 -13.90
C ASN A 41 -6.22 -19.55 -12.42
N LEU A 42 -5.06 -19.36 -11.80
CA LEU A 42 -4.97 -19.04 -10.37
C LEU A 42 -5.51 -17.64 -10.04
N ILE A 43 -5.45 -16.72 -11.00
CA ILE A 43 -6.04 -15.38 -10.89
C ILE A 43 -7.05 -15.24 -12.03
N LYS A 44 -8.30 -15.54 -11.73
CA LYS A 44 -9.42 -15.27 -12.62
C LYS A 44 -9.96 -13.88 -12.31
N GLU A 45 -10.13 -13.05 -13.33
CA GLU A 45 -10.93 -11.84 -13.19
C GLU A 45 -12.35 -12.24 -12.78
N VAL A 46 -12.78 -11.73 -11.64
CA VAL A 46 -14.13 -12.00 -11.11
C VAL A 46 -14.97 -10.77 -11.38
N SER A 47 -16.09 -10.94 -12.08
CA SER A 47 -17.02 -9.84 -12.34
C SER A 47 -17.72 -9.38 -11.05
N ASN A 48 -18.20 -8.14 -11.04
CA ASN A 48 -18.99 -7.63 -9.91
C ASN A 48 -20.23 -8.48 -9.63
N GLU A 49 -20.84 -9.04 -10.65
CA GLU A 49 -22.00 -9.95 -10.53
C GLU A 49 -21.63 -11.26 -9.83
N GLU A 50 -20.49 -11.86 -10.17
CA GLU A 50 -19.97 -13.05 -9.49
C GLU A 50 -19.65 -12.77 -8.01
N ILE A 51 -19.13 -11.58 -7.70
CA ILE A 51 -18.85 -11.15 -6.32
C ILE A 51 -20.16 -11.03 -5.52
N GLU A 52 -21.20 -10.38 -6.07
CA GLU A 52 -22.48 -10.22 -5.38
C GLU A 52 -23.19 -11.57 -5.19
N ASN A 53 -23.18 -12.45 -6.19
CA ASN A 53 -23.71 -13.79 -6.08
C ASN A 53 -22.97 -14.63 -5.03
N ALA A 54 -21.64 -14.51 -4.95
CA ALA A 54 -20.85 -15.16 -3.91
C ALA A 54 -21.19 -14.62 -2.52
N LYS A 55 -21.37 -13.30 -2.34
CA LYS A 55 -21.80 -12.68 -1.08
C LYS A 55 -23.16 -13.19 -0.62
N GLU A 56 -24.14 -13.29 -1.52
CA GLU A 56 -25.47 -13.85 -1.21
C GLU A 56 -25.39 -15.33 -0.81
N THR A 57 -24.62 -16.13 -1.54
CA THR A 57 -24.39 -17.55 -1.24
C THR A 57 -23.78 -17.72 0.15
N ILE A 58 -22.75 -16.95 0.47
CA ILE A 58 -22.09 -16.95 1.79
C ILE A 58 -23.07 -16.49 2.88
N LYS A 59 -23.85 -15.45 2.63
CA LYS A 59 -24.81 -14.91 3.59
C LYS A 59 -25.87 -15.92 4.01
N ASN A 60 -26.27 -16.80 3.10
CA ASN A 60 -27.33 -17.77 3.30
C ASN A 60 -26.83 -19.18 3.68
N ASN A 61 -25.53 -19.39 3.84
CA ASN A 61 -24.93 -20.68 4.13
C ASN A 61 -24.00 -20.59 5.35
N GLU A 62 -24.46 -21.07 6.50
CA GLU A 62 -23.72 -20.98 7.76
C GLU A 62 -22.45 -21.85 7.78
N ASP A 63 -22.51 -23.03 7.15
CA ASP A 63 -21.33 -23.91 7.06
C ASP A 63 -20.22 -23.25 6.20
N LEU A 64 -20.60 -22.56 5.12
CA LEU A 64 -19.65 -21.83 4.30
C LEU A 64 -19.04 -20.63 5.04
N LYS A 65 -19.84 -19.91 5.83
CA LYS A 65 -19.33 -18.84 6.70
C LYS A 65 -18.30 -19.37 7.69
N ASN A 66 -18.58 -20.51 8.33
CA ASN A 66 -17.67 -21.11 9.31
C ASN A 66 -16.36 -21.54 8.63
N LYS A 67 -16.42 -22.19 7.47
CA LYS A 67 -15.23 -22.56 6.69
C LYS A 67 -14.40 -21.33 6.31
N ILE A 68 -15.04 -20.26 5.84
CA ILE A 68 -14.34 -19.01 5.50
C ILE A 68 -13.69 -18.41 6.74
N LYS A 69 -14.35 -18.46 7.90
CA LYS A 69 -13.81 -17.98 9.16
C LYS A 69 -12.61 -18.81 9.62
N GLU A 70 -12.65 -20.13 9.47
CA GLU A 70 -11.51 -21.01 9.75
C GLU A 70 -10.31 -20.70 8.85
N VAL A 71 -10.53 -20.62 7.53
CA VAL A 71 -9.48 -20.26 6.56
C VAL A 71 -8.92 -18.86 6.85
N LYS A 72 -9.79 -17.89 7.16
CA LYS A 72 -9.37 -16.56 7.56
C LYS A 72 -8.47 -16.61 8.79
N ASN A 73 -8.85 -17.31 9.84
CA ASN A 73 -8.07 -17.43 11.07
C ASN A 73 -6.72 -18.12 10.80
N GLU A 74 -6.71 -19.19 10.01
CA GLU A 74 -5.47 -19.88 9.62
C GLU A 74 -4.52 -18.97 8.84
N LEU A 75 -5.05 -18.13 7.94
CA LEU A 75 -4.26 -17.13 7.23
C LEU A 75 -3.72 -16.05 8.18
N PHE A 76 -4.53 -15.59 9.16
CA PHE A 76 -4.11 -14.61 10.16
C PHE A 76 -2.98 -15.13 11.05
N GLU A 77 -3.02 -16.42 11.41
CA GLU A 77 -1.98 -17.03 12.25
C GLU A 77 -0.66 -17.26 11.50
N LYS A 78 -0.74 -17.50 10.18
CA LYS A 78 0.45 -17.81 9.37
C LYS A 78 1.15 -16.59 8.80
N PHE A 79 0.40 -15.57 8.42
CA PHE A 79 0.97 -14.41 7.71
C PHE A 79 1.00 -13.15 8.57
N ALA A 80 2.13 -12.48 8.56
CA ALA A 80 2.29 -11.18 9.19
C ALA A 80 1.65 -10.08 8.32
N LEU A 81 0.30 -10.00 8.37
CA LEU A 81 -0.52 -9.06 7.62
C LEU A 81 -1.42 -8.27 8.56
N ILE A 82 -1.58 -6.97 8.30
CA ILE A 82 -2.61 -6.15 8.93
C ILE A 82 -3.80 -6.09 7.98
N PHE A 83 -4.90 -6.68 8.40
CA PHE A 83 -6.13 -6.68 7.61
C PHE A 83 -6.91 -5.37 7.77
N PRO A 84 -7.74 -4.97 6.77
CA PRO A 84 -8.54 -3.75 6.82
C PRO A 84 -9.71 -3.89 7.81
N GLU A 85 -9.43 -3.76 9.10
CA GLU A 85 -10.41 -3.78 10.19
C GLU A 85 -10.49 -2.43 10.89
N LYS A 86 -11.61 -2.17 11.62
CA LYS A 86 -11.81 -0.88 12.30
C LYS A 86 -10.75 -0.60 13.39
N ASN A 87 -10.20 -1.65 14.02
CA ASN A 87 -9.18 -1.55 15.08
C ASN A 87 -7.76 -1.77 14.55
N LYS A 88 -7.55 -1.56 13.26
CA LYS A 88 -6.29 -1.75 12.55
C LYS A 88 -5.10 -1.04 13.21
N PHE A 89 -5.33 0.16 13.72
CA PHE A 89 -4.29 0.97 14.34
C PHE A 89 -3.82 0.38 15.69
N GLU A 90 -4.73 -0.11 16.52
CA GLU A 90 -4.34 -0.75 17.78
C GLU A 90 -3.42 -1.95 17.49
N ASN A 91 -3.79 -2.81 16.54
CA ASN A 91 -2.96 -3.92 16.11
C ASN A 91 -1.59 -3.48 15.58
N THR A 92 -1.52 -2.35 14.87
CA THR A 92 -0.27 -1.78 14.36
C THR A 92 0.63 -1.29 15.49
N LEU A 93 0.07 -0.66 16.51
CA LEU A 93 0.84 -0.16 17.66
C LEU A 93 1.31 -1.29 18.58
N TYR A 94 0.50 -2.33 18.78
CA TYR A 94 0.86 -3.46 19.62
C TYR A 94 1.93 -4.37 19.02
N GLN A 95 2.12 -4.30 17.69
CA GLN A 95 3.17 -5.04 17.01
C GLN A 95 4.33 -4.10 16.72
N GLU A 96 5.38 -4.18 17.53
CA GLU A 96 6.58 -3.34 17.45
C GLU A 96 7.11 -3.18 16.01
N PHE A 97 7.05 -4.24 15.22
CA PHE A 97 7.55 -4.25 13.84
C PHE A 97 6.79 -3.25 12.94
N TYR A 98 5.45 -3.22 13.00
CA TYR A 98 4.66 -2.29 12.18
C TYR A 98 4.84 -0.85 12.63
N TYR A 99 4.93 -0.64 13.94
CA TYR A 99 5.24 0.68 14.51
C TYR A 99 6.60 1.18 14.02
N GLN A 100 7.62 0.32 13.99
CA GLN A 100 8.95 0.68 13.47
C GLN A 100 8.91 1.02 11.98
N ASN A 101 8.11 0.32 11.17
CA ASN A 101 7.93 0.66 9.75
C ASN A 101 7.29 2.04 9.54
N LEU A 102 6.26 2.40 10.31
CA LEU A 102 5.64 3.73 10.26
C LEU A 102 6.64 4.81 10.69
N ARG A 103 7.40 4.54 11.74
CA ARG A 103 8.44 5.45 12.23
C ARG A 103 9.56 5.64 11.22
N GLN A 104 10.00 4.55 10.58
CA GLN A 104 11.01 4.62 9.52
C GLN A 104 10.50 5.41 8.31
N LEU A 105 9.24 5.21 7.88
CA LEU A 105 8.63 6.03 6.83
C LEU A 105 8.71 7.51 7.19
N SER A 106 8.30 7.88 8.42
CA SER A 106 8.38 9.27 8.89
C SER A 106 9.80 9.84 8.77
N TYR A 107 10.82 9.08 9.21
CA TYR A 107 12.22 9.53 9.12
C TYR A 107 12.70 9.69 7.69
N GLU A 108 12.31 8.78 6.78
CA GLU A 108 12.72 8.90 5.38
C GLU A 108 12.11 10.15 4.72
N LEU A 109 10.87 10.51 5.08
CA LEU A 109 10.21 11.70 4.54
C LEU A 109 10.75 13.02 5.13
N GLU A 110 11.39 12.97 6.29
CA GLU A 110 12.01 14.13 6.94
C GLU A 110 13.44 14.42 6.41
N LYS A 111 14.05 13.49 5.69
CA LYS A 111 15.37 13.69 5.08
C LYS A 111 15.34 14.77 4.00
N GLN A 112 16.47 15.47 3.87
CA GLN A 112 16.63 16.44 2.79
C GLN A 112 16.64 15.75 1.42
N ASN A 113 16.01 16.41 0.44
CA ASN A 113 15.97 15.97 -0.95
C ASN A 113 15.38 14.56 -1.14
N SER A 114 14.42 14.17 -0.28
CA SER A 114 13.70 12.92 -0.44
C SER A 114 12.57 13.04 -1.46
N ILE A 115 12.24 11.89 -2.06
CA ILE A 115 11.14 11.76 -3.01
C ILE A 115 10.21 10.67 -2.51
N LEU A 116 8.91 10.98 -2.41
CA LEU A 116 7.86 10.00 -2.18
C LEU A 116 7.08 9.76 -3.47
N ILE A 117 7.03 8.51 -3.92
CA ILE A 117 6.21 8.11 -5.06
C ILE A 117 5.04 7.29 -4.53
N VAL A 118 3.83 7.72 -4.86
CA VAL A 118 2.57 7.10 -4.42
C VAL A 118 1.84 6.56 -5.64
N PHE A 119 1.55 5.26 -5.61
CA PHE A 119 0.75 4.58 -6.62
C PHE A 119 -0.22 3.59 -5.95
N GLY A 120 -1.49 3.60 -6.36
CA GLY A 120 -2.50 2.66 -5.85
C GLY A 120 -2.88 2.86 -4.38
N PHE A 121 -2.64 4.06 -3.82
CA PHE A 121 -2.95 4.38 -2.42
C PHE A 121 -3.75 5.68 -2.33
N SER A 122 -4.90 5.62 -1.66
CA SER A 122 -5.86 6.75 -1.57
C SER A 122 -5.72 7.59 -0.30
N PHE A 123 -4.81 7.26 0.61
CA PHE A 123 -4.68 7.88 1.94
C PHE A 123 -5.93 7.74 2.82
N ALA A 124 -6.75 6.71 2.59
CA ALA A 124 -7.86 6.38 3.48
C ALA A 124 -7.39 5.91 4.87
N ASP A 125 -6.12 5.48 4.99
CA ASP A 125 -5.49 5.20 6.27
C ASP A 125 -5.04 6.52 6.92
N GLU A 126 -5.77 6.96 7.95
CA GLU A 126 -5.55 8.26 8.59
C GLU A 126 -4.14 8.41 9.18
N HIS A 127 -3.53 7.34 9.66
CA HIS A 127 -2.20 7.41 10.27
C HIS A 127 -1.12 7.66 9.23
N ILE A 128 -1.21 6.99 8.08
CA ILE A 128 -0.31 7.22 6.95
C ILE A 128 -0.56 8.62 6.38
N ALA A 129 -1.84 9.01 6.24
CA ALA A 129 -2.22 10.34 5.78
C ALA A 129 -1.61 11.45 6.67
N GLU A 130 -1.69 11.31 8.00
CA GLU A 130 -1.12 12.29 8.94
C GLU A 130 0.41 12.35 8.90
N ILE A 131 1.10 11.19 8.73
CA ILE A 131 2.56 11.17 8.54
C ILE A 131 2.93 11.94 7.29
N VAL A 132 2.28 11.68 6.16
CA VAL A 132 2.57 12.35 4.88
C VAL A 132 2.20 13.83 4.94
N LYS A 133 1.04 14.17 5.50
CA LYS A 133 0.62 15.56 5.70
C LYS A 133 1.64 16.37 6.51
N ARG A 134 2.14 15.81 7.62
CA ARG A 134 3.18 16.44 8.43
C ARG A 134 4.48 16.60 7.63
N ALA A 135 4.86 15.58 6.86
CA ALA A 135 6.07 15.59 6.04
C ALA A 135 6.03 16.66 4.92
N CYS A 136 4.85 17.12 4.49
CA CYS A 136 4.73 18.22 3.53
C CYS A 136 5.34 19.53 4.02
N ASN A 137 5.59 19.68 5.32
CA ASN A 137 6.31 20.83 5.88
C ASN A 137 7.84 20.80 5.57
N ASN A 138 8.36 19.65 5.10
CA ASN A 138 9.73 19.57 4.60
C ASN A 138 9.80 20.17 3.17
N PRO A 139 10.39 21.33 2.96
CA PRO A 139 10.38 22.02 1.67
C PRO A 139 11.20 21.30 0.60
N THR A 140 12.09 20.38 1.01
CA THR A 140 12.96 19.62 0.11
C THR A 140 12.37 18.24 -0.25
N LEU A 141 11.24 17.85 0.35
CA LEU A 141 10.52 16.63 0.00
C LEU A 141 9.66 16.89 -1.24
N ASN A 142 9.78 16.04 -2.25
CA ASN A 142 8.90 16.02 -3.40
C ASN A 142 8.00 14.79 -3.35
N ILE A 143 6.69 14.98 -3.48
CA ILE A 143 5.69 13.92 -3.45
C ILE A 143 5.02 13.82 -4.82
N TYR A 144 5.12 12.67 -5.46
CA TYR A 144 4.48 12.37 -6.74
C TYR A 144 3.35 11.37 -6.53
N ILE A 145 2.11 11.79 -6.74
CA ILE A 145 0.91 10.96 -6.55
C ILE A 145 0.32 10.60 -7.91
N PHE A 146 0.40 9.32 -8.26
CA PHE A 146 -0.22 8.78 -9.46
C PHE A 146 -1.68 8.47 -9.17
N CYS A 147 -2.58 9.31 -9.63
CA CYS A 147 -4.02 9.17 -9.44
C CYS A 147 -4.58 8.18 -10.47
N TYR A 148 -5.32 7.17 -10.00
CA TYR A 148 -5.94 6.20 -10.90
C TYR A 148 -6.90 6.86 -11.90
N SER A 149 -7.69 7.82 -11.44
CA SER A 149 -8.62 8.63 -12.25
C SER A 149 -8.66 10.07 -11.74
N LEU A 150 -9.37 10.93 -12.47
CA LEU A 150 -9.58 12.32 -12.03
C LEU A 150 -10.32 12.40 -10.67
N ASN A 151 -11.28 11.50 -10.43
CA ASN A 151 -12.01 11.46 -9.17
C ASN A 151 -11.10 11.10 -7.99
N THR A 152 -10.14 10.21 -8.20
CA THR A 152 -9.15 9.80 -7.18
C THR A 152 -8.33 10.97 -6.66
N LYS A 153 -8.05 11.98 -7.50
CA LYS A 153 -7.35 13.20 -7.06
C LYS A 153 -8.12 13.92 -5.94
N ASN A 154 -9.44 14.10 -6.13
CA ASN A 154 -10.28 14.78 -5.15
C ASN A 154 -10.47 13.94 -3.87
N GLU A 155 -10.58 12.62 -4.03
CA GLU A 155 -10.62 11.69 -2.90
C GLU A 155 -9.35 11.79 -2.05
N ILE A 156 -8.18 11.79 -2.67
CA ILE A 156 -6.88 11.92 -1.99
C ILE A 156 -6.79 13.27 -1.27
N LEU A 157 -7.21 14.36 -1.89
CA LEU A 157 -7.22 15.68 -1.27
C LEU A 157 -8.06 15.69 0.01
N ASN A 158 -9.26 15.09 -0.06
CA ASN A 158 -10.16 14.96 1.08
C ASN A 158 -9.58 14.08 2.19
N ASN A 159 -8.99 12.93 1.84
CA ASN A 159 -8.40 12.00 2.81
C ASN A 159 -7.19 12.62 3.52
N LEU A 160 -6.39 13.42 2.83
CA LEU A 160 -5.30 14.20 3.43
C LEU A 160 -5.81 15.40 4.25
N LYS A 161 -7.13 15.69 4.21
CA LYS A 161 -7.75 16.85 4.88
C LYS A 161 -7.05 18.16 4.50
N LEU A 162 -6.81 18.35 3.19
CA LEU A 162 -6.18 19.54 2.61
C LEU A 162 -7.21 20.30 1.80
N GLU A 163 -7.16 21.64 1.82
CA GLU A 163 -7.95 22.50 0.95
C GLU A 163 -7.39 22.50 -0.48
N GLU A 164 -6.05 22.53 -0.59
CA GLU A 164 -5.30 22.42 -1.83
C GLU A 164 -4.00 21.64 -1.61
N PHE A 165 -3.44 21.09 -2.68
CA PHE A 165 -2.14 20.41 -2.59
C PHE A 165 -1.02 21.43 -2.41
N PRO A 166 -0.13 21.25 -1.41
CA PRO A 166 1.08 22.03 -1.27
C PRO A 166 1.97 21.94 -2.53
N SER A 167 2.80 22.94 -2.76
CA SER A 167 3.66 23.05 -3.95
C SER A 167 4.61 21.87 -4.18
N ASN A 168 4.96 21.17 -3.10
CA ASN A 168 5.81 19.98 -3.13
C ASN A 168 5.03 18.67 -3.40
N ILE A 169 3.71 18.72 -3.56
CA ILE A 169 2.89 17.59 -4.03
C ILE A 169 2.53 17.79 -5.50
N LYS A 170 2.94 16.85 -6.33
CA LYS A 170 2.61 16.79 -7.76
C LYS A 170 1.68 15.61 -8.03
N THR A 171 0.48 15.88 -8.52
CA THR A 171 -0.48 14.85 -8.91
C THR A 171 -0.31 14.54 -10.40
N ILE A 172 -0.15 13.27 -10.72
CA ILE A 172 -0.05 12.76 -12.09
C ILE A 172 -1.39 12.13 -12.44
N LEU A 173 -2.07 12.72 -13.40
CA LEU A 173 -3.40 12.31 -13.85
C LEU A 173 -3.30 11.44 -15.11
N PRO A 174 -4.31 10.59 -15.38
CA PRO A 174 -4.43 9.90 -16.65
C PRO A 174 -4.72 10.89 -17.77
N GLU A 175 -4.34 10.53 -18.99
CA GLU A 175 -4.71 11.23 -20.20
C GLU A 175 -6.12 10.78 -20.65
N ASP A 176 -6.85 11.66 -21.33
CA ASP A 176 -8.11 11.37 -22.03
C ASP A 176 -9.20 10.65 -21.19
N ASN A 177 -9.37 11.02 -19.92
CA ASN A 177 -10.30 10.36 -19.00
C ASN A 177 -10.04 8.84 -18.80
N GLY A 178 -8.84 8.38 -19.14
CA GLY A 178 -8.41 7.00 -18.89
C GLY A 178 -8.10 6.71 -17.42
N ASN A 179 -7.40 5.62 -17.20
CA ASN A 179 -6.95 5.21 -15.87
C ASN A 179 -5.43 4.98 -15.89
N ILE A 180 -4.75 5.29 -14.77
CA ILE A 180 -3.34 4.91 -14.60
C ILE A 180 -3.30 3.52 -13.96
N ASP A 181 -3.14 2.49 -14.78
CA ASP A 181 -2.81 1.15 -14.35
C ASP A 181 -1.30 1.01 -14.06
N PHE A 182 -0.87 -0.18 -13.62
CA PHE A 182 0.54 -0.42 -13.28
C PHE A 182 1.47 -0.26 -14.49
N LYS A 183 1.02 -0.61 -15.70
CA LYS A 183 1.82 -0.49 -16.92
C LYS A 183 2.04 0.98 -17.30
N ILE A 184 0.99 1.78 -17.23
CA ILE A 184 1.05 3.22 -17.48
C ILE A 184 1.87 3.92 -16.38
N PHE A 185 1.71 3.50 -15.11
CA PHE A 185 2.53 3.99 -14.01
C PHE A 185 4.03 3.80 -14.28
N LEU A 186 4.45 2.59 -14.64
CA LEU A 186 5.86 2.32 -14.96
C LEU A 186 6.36 3.20 -16.11
N LYS A 187 5.58 3.31 -17.20
CA LYS A 187 5.94 4.17 -18.34
C LYS A 187 6.15 5.62 -17.89
N LYS A 188 5.18 6.20 -17.18
CA LYS A 188 5.27 7.59 -16.71
C LYS A 188 6.38 7.80 -15.66
N LEU A 189 6.68 6.81 -14.84
CA LEU A 189 7.77 6.87 -13.86
C LEU A 189 9.14 7.00 -14.56
N PHE A 190 9.36 6.28 -15.66
CA PHE A 190 10.60 6.39 -16.43
C PHE A 190 10.66 7.71 -17.23
N GLU A 191 9.53 8.24 -17.71
CA GLU A 191 9.47 9.55 -18.36
C GLU A 191 9.79 10.70 -17.38
N VAL A 192 9.36 10.60 -16.13
CA VAL A 192 9.69 11.59 -15.08
C VAL A 192 11.19 11.56 -14.78
N ASN A 193 11.82 10.39 -14.70
CA ASN A 193 13.26 10.27 -14.47
C ASN A 193 14.07 10.93 -15.59
N SER A 194 13.69 10.76 -16.85
CA SER A 194 14.41 11.36 -17.98
C SER A 194 14.36 12.91 -17.97
N LYS A 195 13.27 13.50 -17.49
CA LYS A 195 13.14 14.97 -17.33
C LYS A 195 13.99 15.50 -16.18
N ILE A 196 14.08 14.77 -15.07
CA ILE A 196 14.91 15.17 -13.91
C ILE A 196 16.40 15.14 -14.29
N GLU A 197 16.83 14.19 -15.11
CA GLU A 197 18.20 14.10 -15.60
C GLU A 197 18.55 15.22 -16.59
N SER A 198 17.62 15.66 -17.45
CA SER A 198 17.82 16.77 -18.36
C SER A 198 17.96 18.12 -17.63
N ASP A 199 17.12 18.37 -16.63
CA ASP A 199 17.15 19.62 -15.87
C ASP A 199 18.42 19.76 -15.00
N ASN A 200 19.04 18.64 -14.57
CA ASN A 200 20.29 18.63 -13.82
C ASN A 200 21.54 18.78 -14.71
N ASN A 201 21.43 18.58 -16.01
CA ASN A 201 22.55 18.74 -16.95
C ASN A 201 22.61 20.15 -17.58
N GLU A 202 21.64 21.02 -17.31
CA GLU A 202 21.60 22.42 -17.77
C GLU A 202 22.04 23.42 -16.68
N GLN A 203 22.50 22.96 -15.52
CA GLN A 203 23.10 23.76 -14.45
C GLN A 203 24.60 23.45 -14.33
#